data_b8fa3bfd115c4bbec07ff41ce9715b98
#
_entry.id   b8fa3bfd115c4bbec07ff41ce9715b98
#
_cell.length_a   1.000
_cell.length_b   1.000
_cell.length_c   1.000
_cell.angle_alpha   90.00
_cell.angle_beta   90.00
_cell.angle_gamma   90.00
#
_symmetry.space_group_name_H-M   'P 1'
#
loop_
_entity.id
_entity.type
_entity.pdbx_description
1 polymer ?
#
loop_
_entity_poly.entity_id
_entity_poly.type
_entity_poly.pdbx_seq_one_letter_code
_entity_poly.pdbx_strand_id
1 'polypeptide(L)'
;MIRVLVALALFTLAACDDANSGLIHADPPVKPPAVQFHRLTPDLLVGPRPSPEQVLELSALGIQKVISVDALPPESSVWGDSLQLRHLPLDYRDIPRTFQLQLARELSADPVKTYIHCHHGQHRGPAAALTALLNLGTIDQVEASAWLDRCGVAYRGLRNAVQNAEPANPEDIQSATPLLEVAETKSLSRLMAEIDQVWDRLKRVPSPEAPNARTQAEDASELVDLLRLSSGTAGPVDPGYHQQMRKVIDLAITLESQILDGQDAAEARSKLRASCRACHRAYRD
;
A
#
# COMPACT_ATOMS: atom_id res chain seq x y z
N MET A 1 -45.22 -70.28 -14.67
CA MET A 1 -45.56 -70.57 -16.04
C MET A 1 -45.49 -69.31 -16.86
N ILE A 2 -44.94 -69.47 -18.00
CA ILE A 2 -44.89 -68.70 -19.23
C ILE A 2 -43.85 -67.52 -19.30
N ARG A 3 -42.78 -67.82 -19.95
CA ARG A 3 -41.82 -66.98 -20.68
C ARG A 3 -42.49 -66.31 -21.85
N VAL A 4 -42.23 -65.06 -22.16
CA VAL A 4 -42.17 -64.59 -23.55
C VAL A 4 -40.98 -63.64 -23.69
N LEU A 5 -40.01 -64.08 -24.48
CA LEU A 5 -38.97 -63.31 -25.13
C LEU A 5 -39.61 -62.60 -26.33
N VAL A 6 -39.25 -61.36 -26.59
CA VAL A 6 -39.23 -60.81 -27.94
C VAL A 6 -38.01 -59.91 -28.09
N ALA A 7 -37.35 -60.16 -29.22
CA ALA A 7 -36.04 -59.69 -29.60
C ALA A 7 -36.06 -58.32 -30.29
N LEU A 8 -34.91 -57.67 -30.21
CA LEU A 8 -34.08 -57.02 -31.28
C LEU A 8 -34.79 -56.14 -32.32
N ALA A 9 -34.40 -54.88 -32.33
CA ALA A 9 -34.06 -54.23 -33.62
C ALA A 9 -32.98 -53.14 -33.36
N LEU A 10 -31.84 -53.41 -33.91
CA LEU A 10 -30.78 -52.45 -34.17
C LEU A 10 -31.23 -51.45 -35.24
N PHE A 11 -31.07 -50.19 -35.00
CA PHE A 11 -30.92 -49.21 -36.06
C PHE A 11 -29.71 -48.30 -35.72
N THR A 12 -28.66 -48.52 -36.47
CA THR A 12 -27.52 -47.63 -36.62
C THR A 12 -27.91 -46.46 -37.49
N LEU A 13 -27.77 -45.27 -36.98
CA LEU A 13 -27.65 -44.07 -37.81
C LEU A 13 -26.47 -43.27 -37.28
N ALA A 14 -25.40 -43.33 -38.10
CA ALA A 14 -24.32 -42.41 -38.01
C ALA A 14 -24.79 -41.04 -38.50
N ALA A 15 -24.61 -40.02 -37.70
CA ALA A 15 -24.57 -38.65 -38.16
C ALA A 15 -23.40 -37.99 -37.45
N CYS A 16 -22.36 -37.69 -38.23
CA CYS A 16 -21.34 -36.71 -37.90
C CYS A 16 -22.01 -35.35 -37.69
N ASP A 17 -21.73 -34.68 -36.60
CA ASP A 17 -21.67 -33.22 -36.62
C ASP A 17 -20.66 -32.78 -35.62
N ASP A 18 -19.58 -32.22 -36.16
CA ASP A 18 -18.56 -31.45 -35.51
C ASP A 18 -19.23 -30.19 -34.93
N ALA A 19 -19.31 -30.09 -33.61
CA ALA A 19 -19.46 -28.83 -32.95
C ALA A 19 -18.48 -28.84 -31.76
N ASN A 20 -17.23 -28.52 -32.06
CA ASN A 20 -16.23 -28.16 -31.08
C ASN A 20 -16.61 -26.78 -30.51
N SER A 21 -17.64 -26.70 -29.69
CA SER A 21 -17.87 -25.56 -28.81
C SER A 21 -16.88 -25.69 -27.65
N GLY A 22 -15.70 -25.12 -27.84
CA GLY A 22 -14.75 -24.86 -26.78
C GLY A 22 -15.41 -24.01 -25.70
N LEU A 23 -16.05 -24.68 -24.74
CA LEU A 23 -16.36 -24.11 -23.46
C LEU A 23 -15.03 -23.74 -22.83
N ILE A 24 -14.68 -22.45 -22.93
CA ILE A 24 -13.67 -21.85 -22.07
C ILE A 24 -14.20 -22.06 -20.67
N HIS A 25 -13.71 -23.10 -19.98
CA HIS A 25 -13.86 -23.17 -18.53
C HIS A 25 -13.14 -21.96 -17.98
N ALA A 26 -13.90 -20.90 -17.69
CA ALA A 26 -13.39 -19.83 -16.85
C ALA A 26 -13.03 -20.48 -15.52
N ASP A 27 -11.77 -20.46 -15.18
CA ASP A 27 -11.34 -20.87 -13.84
C ASP A 27 -12.20 -20.14 -12.81
N PRO A 28 -12.67 -20.82 -11.75
CA PRO A 28 -13.43 -20.17 -10.71
C PRO A 28 -12.62 -18.98 -10.20
N PRO A 29 -13.26 -17.83 -9.96
CA PRO A 29 -12.54 -16.64 -9.51
C PRO A 29 -11.74 -17.02 -8.27
N VAL A 30 -10.41 -16.88 -8.37
CA VAL A 30 -9.51 -17.09 -7.23
C VAL A 30 -9.91 -16.05 -6.19
N LYS A 31 -10.44 -16.51 -5.05
CA LYS A 31 -10.75 -15.61 -3.93
C LYS A 31 -9.46 -14.87 -3.55
N PRO A 32 -9.45 -13.53 -3.57
CA PRO A 32 -8.27 -12.80 -3.16
C PRO A 32 -7.86 -13.23 -1.73
N PRO A 33 -6.57 -13.27 -1.41
CA PRO A 33 -6.14 -13.66 -0.08
C PRO A 33 -6.79 -12.74 0.96
N ALA A 34 -7.21 -13.31 2.09
CA ALA A 34 -7.74 -12.54 3.20
C ALA A 34 -6.76 -11.40 3.59
N VAL A 35 -7.30 -10.26 3.99
CA VAL A 35 -6.46 -9.12 4.42
C VAL A 35 -5.57 -9.58 5.56
N GLN A 36 -4.26 -9.52 5.36
CA GLN A 36 -3.31 -9.74 6.44
C GLN A 36 -3.15 -8.43 7.22
N PHE A 37 -3.55 -8.44 8.47
CA PHE A 37 -3.42 -7.29 9.36
C PHE A 37 -2.87 -7.71 10.72
N HIS A 38 -2.28 -6.75 11.43
CA HIS A 38 -1.93 -6.90 12.84
C HIS A 38 -2.95 -6.16 13.70
N ARG A 39 -3.39 -6.79 14.77
CA ARG A 39 -4.26 -6.18 15.77
C ARG A 39 -3.38 -5.68 16.91
N LEU A 40 -3.15 -4.38 16.98
CA LEU A 40 -2.34 -3.76 18.03
C LEU A 40 -3.12 -3.61 19.34
N THR A 41 -4.40 -3.25 19.24
CA THR A 41 -5.35 -3.23 20.36
C THR A 41 -6.68 -3.85 19.92
N PRO A 42 -7.65 -4.09 20.81
CA PRO A 42 -8.99 -4.58 20.40
C PRO A 42 -9.63 -3.72 19.31
N ASP A 43 -9.36 -2.42 19.31
CA ASP A 43 -10.00 -1.44 18.43
C ASP A 43 -9.05 -0.81 17.39
N LEU A 44 -7.77 -1.22 17.35
CA LEU A 44 -6.80 -0.70 16.40
C LEU A 44 -6.13 -1.81 15.60
N LEU A 45 -6.37 -1.79 14.29
CA LEU A 45 -5.78 -2.70 13.32
C LEU A 45 -4.86 -1.94 12.38
N VAL A 46 -3.77 -2.57 11.95
CA VAL A 46 -2.84 -2.02 10.95
C VAL A 46 -2.59 -3.04 9.85
N GLY A 47 -2.49 -2.58 8.60
CA GLY A 47 -2.28 -3.49 7.48
C GLY A 47 -2.02 -2.79 6.15
N PRO A 48 -2.04 -3.55 5.04
CA PRO A 48 -1.86 -3.02 3.71
C PRO A 48 -3.07 -2.22 3.22
N ARG A 49 -2.89 -1.48 2.12
CA ARG A 49 -4.01 -0.88 1.40
C ARG A 49 -4.92 -2.01 0.89
N PRO A 50 -6.19 -2.07 1.32
CA PRO A 50 -7.06 -3.16 0.95
C PRO A 50 -7.60 -3.01 -0.47
N SER A 51 -7.87 -4.14 -1.13
CA SER A 51 -8.68 -4.17 -2.35
C SER A 51 -10.16 -3.91 -2.02
N PRO A 52 -11.01 -3.58 -3.03
CA PRO A 52 -12.45 -3.42 -2.81
C PRO A 52 -13.10 -4.63 -2.12
N GLU A 53 -12.69 -5.85 -2.48
CA GLU A 53 -13.21 -7.07 -1.88
C GLU A 53 -12.80 -7.21 -0.41
N GLN A 54 -11.57 -6.81 -0.09
CA GLN A 54 -11.03 -6.84 1.27
C GLN A 54 -11.67 -5.78 2.18
N VAL A 55 -12.16 -4.68 1.63
CA VAL A 55 -12.92 -3.68 2.39
C VAL A 55 -14.17 -4.28 3.03
N LEU A 56 -14.86 -5.20 2.34
CA LEU A 56 -16.01 -5.91 2.90
C LEU A 56 -15.62 -6.76 4.11
N GLU A 57 -14.46 -7.41 4.06
CA GLU A 57 -13.94 -8.18 5.19
C GLU A 57 -13.62 -7.28 6.40
N LEU A 58 -12.99 -6.12 6.16
CA LEU A 58 -12.71 -5.14 7.21
C LEU A 58 -13.99 -4.53 7.79
N SER A 59 -14.98 -4.24 6.96
CA SER A 59 -16.29 -3.76 7.40
C SER A 59 -17.00 -4.78 8.30
N ALA A 60 -16.91 -6.07 7.96
CA ALA A 60 -17.46 -7.16 8.79
C ALA A 60 -16.76 -7.29 10.15
N LEU A 61 -15.51 -6.80 10.29
CA LEU A 61 -14.81 -6.68 11.57
C LEU A 61 -15.29 -5.49 12.41
N GLY A 62 -16.20 -4.67 11.90
CA GLY A 62 -16.77 -3.50 12.58
C GLY A 62 -15.85 -2.27 12.52
N ILE A 63 -14.99 -2.15 11.53
CA ILE A 63 -14.19 -0.94 11.28
C ILE A 63 -15.15 0.22 11.00
N GLN A 64 -14.93 1.35 11.65
CA GLN A 64 -15.71 2.58 11.51
C GLN A 64 -14.86 3.76 11.04
N LYS A 65 -13.54 3.69 11.26
CA LYS A 65 -12.57 4.71 10.84
C LYS A 65 -11.42 4.08 10.08
N VAL A 66 -11.00 4.73 9.00
CA VAL A 66 -9.83 4.34 8.21
C VAL A 66 -8.87 5.52 8.12
N ILE A 67 -7.64 5.31 8.50
CA ILE A 67 -6.56 6.29 8.38
C ILE A 67 -5.56 5.77 7.35
N SER A 68 -5.48 6.46 6.21
CA SER A 68 -4.41 6.19 5.25
C SER A 68 -3.17 7.01 5.60
N VAL A 69 -2.07 6.33 5.88
CA VAL A 69 -0.74 6.94 5.98
C VAL A 69 0.11 6.66 4.73
N ASP A 70 -0.54 6.20 3.67
CA ASP A 70 0.03 6.06 2.33
C ASP A 70 0.21 7.44 1.67
N ALA A 71 1.06 7.53 0.67
CA ALA A 71 1.16 8.72 -0.17
C ALA A 71 -0.16 9.03 -0.89
N LEU A 72 -0.92 7.99 -1.27
CA LEU A 72 -2.24 8.12 -1.88
C LEU A 72 -3.35 8.19 -0.83
N PRO A 73 -4.35 9.06 -1.02
CA PRO A 73 -5.50 9.13 -0.14
C PRO A 73 -6.32 7.82 -0.18
N PRO A 74 -7.16 7.57 0.83
CA PRO A 74 -8.14 6.52 0.76
C PRO A 74 -9.17 6.85 -0.33
N GLU A 75 -9.59 5.84 -1.09
CA GLU A 75 -10.59 6.02 -2.14
C GLU A 75 -12.01 5.88 -1.55
N SER A 76 -12.74 6.98 -1.43
CA SER A 76 -14.10 7.00 -0.87
C SER A 76 -15.04 6.04 -1.62
N SER A 77 -14.90 5.91 -2.95
CA SER A 77 -15.65 4.96 -3.76
C SER A 77 -15.46 3.50 -3.36
N VAL A 78 -14.33 3.17 -2.74
CA VAL A 78 -14.01 1.82 -2.27
C VAL A 78 -14.55 1.57 -0.86
N TRP A 79 -14.48 2.59 0.02
CA TRP A 79 -14.81 2.46 1.43
C TRP A 79 -16.30 2.74 1.75
N GLY A 80 -17.00 3.45 0.85
CA GLY A 80 -18.38 3.89 1.06
C GLY A 80 -18.53 5.05 2.05
N ASP A 81 -19.71 5.64 2.09
CA ASP A 81 -19.98 6.88 2.83
C ASP A 81 -20.17 6.67 4.35
N SER A 82 -20.21 5.41 4.82
CA SER A 82 -20.44 5.10 6.22
C SER A 82 -19.19 5.11 7.10
N LEU A 83 -18.01 5.21 6.49
CA LEU A 83 -16.75 5.18 7.20
C LEU A 83 -16.12 6.57 7.30
N GLN A 84 -15.53 6.83 8.45
CA GLN A 84 -14.72 8.04 8.63
C GLN A 84 -13.37 7.83 7.95
N LEU A 85 -13.13 8.53 6.85
CA LEU A 85 -11.85 8.48 6.15
C LEU A 85 -10.93 9.60 6.60
N ARG A 86 -9.65 9.31 6.79
CA ARG A 86 -8.60 10.27 7.15
C ARG A 86 -7.34 9.98 6.36
N HIS A 87 -6.61 11.03 6.02
CA HIS A 87 -5.37 10.93 5.26
C HIS A 87 -4.26 11.75 5.90
N LEU A 88 -3.15 11.10 6.21
CA LEU A 88 -1.91 11.69 6.70
C LEU A 88 -0.73 11.06 5.96
N PRO A 89 -0.35 11.55 4.78
CA PRO A 89 0.74 10.95 4.00
C PRO A 89 2.06 11.06 4.76
N LEU A 90 2.67 9.92 5.06
CA LEU A 90 3.97 9.80 5.71
C LEU A 90 5.02 9.36 4.70
N ASP A 91 6.25 9.82 4.88
CA ASP A 91 7.41 9.24 4.22
C ASP A 91 8.05 8.12 5.08
N TYR A 92 9.21 7.61 4.66
CA TYR A 92 9.90 6.53 5.36
C TYR A 92 11.01 7.01 6.30
N ARG A 93 11.25 8.33 6.37
CA ARG A 93 12.42 8.92 7.05
C ARG A 93 12.13 9.30 8.48
N ASP A 94 10.90 9.75 8.74
CA ASP A 94 10.50 10.22 10.06
C ASP A 94 8.97 10.28 10.18
N ILE A 95 8.48 10.36 11.42
CA ILE A 95 7.11 10.76 11.75
C ILE A 95 7.20 12.00 12.64
N PRO A 96 7.07 13.21 12.08
CA PRO A 96 7.20 14.45 12.82
C PRO A 96 6.27 14.50 14.04
N ARG A 97 6.72 15.12 15.14
CA ARG A 97 5.94 15.20 16.38
C ARG A 97 4.52 15.71 16.16
N THR A 98 4.35 16.70 15.29
CA THR A 98 3.02 17.22 14.93
C THR A 98 2.10 16.13 14.37
N PHE A 99 2.63 15.25 13.53
CA PHE A 99 1.87 14.14 12.94
C PHE A 99 1.57 13.03 13.97
N GLN A 100 2.51 12.77 14.89
CA GLN A 100 2.27 11.84 15.99
C GLN A 100 1.11 12.33 16.89
N LEU A 101 1.06 13.63 17.21
CA LEU A 101 -0.02 14.23 18.00
C LEU A 101 -1.36 14.24 17.26
N GLN A 102 -1.36 14.51 15.96
CA GLN A 102 -2.57 14.42 15.13
C GLN A 102 -3.15 13.00 15.13
N LEU A 103 -2.29 11.97 14.99
CA LEU A 103 -2.71 10.56 15.07
C LEU A 103 -3.24 10.20 16.46
N ALA A 104 -2.54 10.62 17.51
CA ALA A 104 -2.99 10.40 18.89
C ALA A 104 -4.36 11.05 19.16
N ARG A 105 -4.56 12.28 18.68
CA ARG A 105 -5.86 12.95 18.73
C ARG A 105 -6.94 12.17 18.00
N GLU A 106 -6.66 11.73 16.77
CA GLU A 106 -7.64 11.02 15.94
C GLU A 106 -8.09 9.69 16.56
N LEU A 107 -7.20 9.02 17.30
CA LEU A 107 -7.52 7.79 18.00
C LEU A 107 -8.24 8.01 19.33
N SER A 108 -8.01 9.16 20.01
CA SER A 108 -8.57 9.44 21.34
C SER A 108 -9.86 10.25 21.31
N ALA A 109 -10.04 11.16 20.34
CA ALA A 109 -11.19 12.06 20.30
C ALA A 109 -12.49 11.34 19.93
N ASP A 110 -12.42 10.29 19.14
CA ASP A 110 -13.55 9.46 18.77
C ASP A 110 -13.09 7.99 18.73
N PRO A 111 -13.16 7.30 19.89
CA PRO A 111 -12.61 5.96 20.06
C PRO A 111 -13.49 4.91 19.39
N VAL A 112 -13.40 4.81 18.10
CA VAL A 112 -14.07 3.78 17.27
C VAL A 112 -13.06 2.81 16.72
N LYS A 113 -13.53 1.63 16.30
CA LYS A 113 -12.65 0.64 15.70
C LYS A 113 -12.02 1.17 14.43
N THR A 114 -10.70 1.28 14.43
CA THR A 114 -9.90 1.99 13.43
C THR A 114 -8.96 1.04 12.69
N TYR A 115 -8.86 1.23 11.39
CA TYR A 115 -7.87 0.57 10.53
C TYR A 115 -6.88 1.60 9.99
N ILE A 116 -5.60 1.45 10.33
CA ILE A 116 -4.53 2.30 9.78
C ILE A 116 -3.80 1.50 8.70
N HIS A 117 -3.69 2.07 7.50
CA HIS A 117 -2.99 1.41 6.41
C HIS A 117 -1.95 2.28 5.73
N CYS A 118 -0.93 1.64 5.21
CA CYS A 118 -0.02 2.18 4.20
C CYS A 118 -0.08 1.29 2.96
N HIS A 119 0.85 1.41 2.02
CA HIS A 119 0.85 0.57 0.83
C HIS A 119 1.00 -0.92 1.16
N HIS A 120 2.11 -1.29 1.81
CA HIS A 120 2.44 -2.68 2.12
C HIS A 120 1.93 -3.17 3.48
N GLY A 121 1.48 -2.30 4.36
CA GLY A 121 1.00 -2.65 5.69
C GLY A 121 2.05 -2.99 6.73
N GLN A 122 3.32 -2.99 6.36
CA GLN A 122 4.42 -3.46 7.21
C GLN A 122 5.23 -2.33 7.88
N HIS A 123 5.22 -1.12 7.32
CA HIS A 123 6.18 -0.09 7.71
C HIS A 123 5.51 1.16 8.29
N ARG A 124 5.01 2.08 7.44
CA ARG A 124 4.42 3.37 7.87
C ARG A 124 3.19 3.19 8.74
N GLY A 125 2.27 2.29 8.38
CA GLY A 125 1.05 2.02 9.16
C GLY A 125 1.34 1.60 10.59
N PRO A 126 2.10 0.51 10.81
CA PRO A 126 2.52 0.10 12.15
C PRO A 126 3.28 1.20 12.91
N ALA A 127 4.28 1.85 12.30
CA ALA A 127 5.04 2.89 12.98
C ALA A 127 4.16 4.07 13.42
N ALA A 128 3.25 4.53 12.56
CA ALA A 128 2.29 5.59 12.86
C ALA A 128 1.37 5.22 14.03
N ALA A 129 0.82 4.00 14.01
CA ALA A 129 -0.03 3.52 15.10
C ALA A 129 0.73 3.43 16.43
N LEU A 130 1.95 2.89 16.41
CA LEU A 130 2.77 2.75 17.61
C LEU A 130 3.17 4.11 18.20
N THR A 131 3.55 5.10 17.37
CA THR A 131 3.82 6.46 17.88
C THR A 131 2.59 7.08 18.52
N ALA A 132 1.41 6.90 17.95
CA ALA A 132 0.17 7.41 18.53
C ALA A 132 -0.16 6.72 19.86
N LEU A 133 -0.02 5.39 19.96
CA LEU A 133 -0.27 4.66 21.21
C LEU A 133 0.73 5.04 22.31
N LEU A 134 2.01 5.26 21.98
CA LEU A 134 3.02 5.76 22.91
C LEU A 134 2.68 7.16 23.40
N ASN A 135 2.27 8.07 22.51
CA ASN A 135 1.85 9.41 22.89
C ASN A 135 0.62 9.42 23.80
N LEU A 136 -0.28 8.45 23.63
CA LEU A 136 -1.44 8.25 24.50
C LEU A 136 -1.09 7.54 25.83
N GLY A 137 0.14 7.04 25.97
CA GLY A 137 0.54 6.22 27.13
C GLY A 137 -0.19 4.88 27.21
N THR A 138 -0.74 4.40 26.09
CA THR A 138 -1.50 3.14 26.02
C THR A 138 -0.57 1.92 26.01
N ILE A 139 0.62 2.08 25.44
CA ILE A 139 1.68 1.07 25.41
C ILE A 139 3.01 1.69 25.89
N ASP A 140 3.93 0.86 26.30
CA ASP A 140 5.29 1.27 26.62
C ASP A 140 6.29 1.02 25.47
N GLN A 141 7.53 1.47 25.64
CA GLN A 141 8.61 1.30 24.63
C GLN A 141 8.99 -0.14 24.37
N VAL A 142 8.85 -1.03 25.38
CA VAL A 142 9.17 -2.46 25.25
C VAL A 142 8.14 -3.11 24.32
N GLU A 143 6.87 -2.84 24.56
CA GLU A 143 5.77 -3.35 23.75
C GLU A 143 5.83 -2.78 22.33
N ALA A 144 6.08 -1.49 22.18
CA ALA A 144 6.25 -0.85 20.87
C ALA A 144 7.40 -1.46 20.06
N SER A 145 8.55 -1.72 20.70
CA SER A 145 9.70 -2.36 20.04
C SER A 145 9.38 -3.78 19.59
N ALA A 146 8.67 -4.56 20.41
CA ALA A 146 8.24 -5.91 20.04
C ALA A 146 7.28 -5.89 18.83
N TRP A 147 6.40 -4.91 18.76
CA TRP A 147 5.51 -4.72 17.60
C TRP A 147 6.25 -4.29 16.34
N LEU A 148 7.26 -3.39 16.43
CA LEU A 148 8.10 -3.03 15.28
C LEU A 148 8.73 -4.27 14.62
N ASP A 149 9.24 -5.20 15.45
CA ASP A 149 9.87 -6.42 14.96
C ASP A 149 8.84 -7.39 14.38
N ARG A 150 7.70 -7.56 15.04
CA ARG A 150 6.60 -8.43 14.59
C ARG A 150 6.00 -7.96 13.27
N CYS A 151 5.85 -6.65 13.07
CA CYS A 151 5.36 -6.09 11.83
C CYS A 151 6.41 -6.04 10.71
N GLY A 152 7.68 -6.28 11.04
CA GLY A 152 8.77 -6.25 10.06
C GLY A 152 9.14 -4.84 9.61
N VAL A 153 9.02 -3.81 10.49
CA VAL A 153 9.39 -2.44 10.14
C VAL A 153 10.88 -2.34 9.88
N ALA A 154 11.27 -2.25 8.61
CA ALA A 154 12.69 -2.27 8.18
C ALA A 154 13.35 -0.89 8.17
N TYR A 155 12.58 0.19 8.01
CA TYR A 155 13.10 1.54 7.80
C TYR A 155 13.57 2.17 9.10
N ARG A 156 14.84 2.60 9.10
CA ARG A 156 15.49 3.17 10.28
C ARG A 156 14.79 4.44 10.78
N GLY A 157 14.37 5.31 9.86
CA GLY A 157 13.67 6.54 10.20
C GLY A 157 12.38 6.30 10.96
N LEU A 158 11.55 5.36 10.49
CA LEU A 158 10.32 4.97 11.17
C LEU A 158 10.57 4.31 12.52
N ARG A 159 11.61 3.44 12.62
CA ARG A 159 12.00 2.84 13.90
C ARG A 159 12.45 3.90 14.90
N ASN A 160 13.27 4.86 14.48
CA ASN A 160 13.70 5.97 15.32
C ASN A 160 12.52 6.82 15.80
N ALA A 161 11.56 7.11 14.92
CA ALA A 161 10.36 7.86 15.30
C ALA A 161 9.59 7.16 16.44
N VAL A 162 9.42 5.83 16.38
CA VAL A 162 8.79 5.06 17.45
C VAL A 162 9.66 5.02 18.71
N GLN A 163 10.96 4.78 18.59
CA GLN A 163 11.88 4.71 19.72
C GLN A 163 12.01 6.02 20.50
N ASN A 164 11.82 7.16 19.81
CA ASN A 164 11.89 8.49 20.40
C ASN A 164 10.50 9.07 20.76
N ALA A 165 9.43 8.31 20.51
CA ALA A 165 8.09 8.75 20.88
C ALA A 165 7.90 8.63 22.41
N GLU A 166 7.36 9.67 23.03
CA GLU A 166 7.11 9.75 24.46
C GLU A 166 5.63 10.10 24.72
N PRO A 167 5.08 9.74 25.88
CA PRO A 167 3.76 10.18 26.27
C PRO A 167 3.61 11.70 26.13
N ALA A 168 2.50 12.15 25.59
CA ALA A 168 2.21 13.56 25.38
C ALA A 168 1.22 14.09 26.43
N ASN A 169 1.27 15.39 26.70
CA ASN A 169 0.24 16.01 27.50
C ASN A 169 -1.12 15.92 26.81
N PRO A 170 -2.20 15.61 27.54
CA PRO A 170 -3.54 15.60 26.96
C PRO A 170 -3.93 16.90 26.24
N GLU A 171 -3.47 18.04 26.73
CA GLU A 171 -3.71 19.36 26.12
C GLU A 171 -3.04 19.47 24.74
N ASP A 172 -1.80 18.98 24.59
CA ASP A 172 -1.08 18.97 23.31
C ASP A 172 -1.79 18.07 22.29
N ILE A 173 -2.29 16.92 22.75
CA ILE A 173 -3.06 16.01 21.90
C ILE A 173 -4.37 16.68 21.46
N GLN A 174 -5.11 17.29 22.39
CA GLN A 174 -6.39 17.95 22.08
C GLN A 174 -6.23 19.15 21.15
N SER A 175 -5.14 19.90 21.28
CA SER A 175 -4.85 21.07 20.46
C SER A 175 -4.27 20.75 19.08
N ALA A 176 -3.83 19.51 18.86
CA ALA A 176 -3.32 19.10 17.55
C ALA A 176 -4.40 19.27 16.46
N THR A 177 -3.99 19.64 15.26
CA THR A 177 -4.92 19.82 14.13
C THR A 177 -5.58 18.49 13.76
N PRO A 178 -6.91 18.43 13.56
CA PRO A 178 -7.59 17.24 13.08
C PRO A 178 -7.05 16.79 11.73
N LEU A 179 -7.06 15.47 11.46
CA LEU A 179 -6.73 14.95 10.15
C LEU A 179 -7.82 15.31 9.14
N LEU A 180 -7.40 15.63 7.93
CA LEU A 180 -8.30 15.82 6.79
C LEU A 180 -8.75 14.46 6.24
N GLU A 181 -9.90 14.44 5.59
CA GLU A 181 -10.34 13.28 4.81
C GLU A 181 -9.36 12.98 3.67
N VAL A 182 -8.91 14.02 2.97
CA VAL A 182 -7.87 13.97 1.94
C VAL A 182 -6.89 15.12 2.19
N ALA A 183 -5.61 14.80 2.38
CA ALA A 183 -4.56 15.80 2.48
C ALA A 183 -4.33 16.46 1.11
N GLU A 184 -3.89 17.72 1.13
CA GLU A 184 -3.55 18.47 -0.09
C GLU A 184 -2.51 17.71 -0.94
N THR A 185 -2.77 17.63 -2.24
CA THR A 185 -1.87 16.99 -3.20
C THR A 185 -0.93 18.01 -3.84
N LYS A 186 0.29 17.58 -4.13
CA LYS A 186 1.29 18.39 -4.85
C LYS A 186 0.97 18.44 -6.34
N SER A 187 1.33 19.55 -7.01
CA SER A 187 1.25 19.62 -8.48
C SER A 187 2.18 18.60 -9.16
N LEU A 188 1.83 18.17 -10.38
CA LEU A 188 2.65 17.24 -11.16
C LEU A 188 4.08 17.77 -11.34
N SER A 189 4.27 19.06 -11.63
CA SER A 189 5.60 19.65 -11.79
C SER A 189 6.44 19.54 -10.53
N ARG A 190 5.84 19.71 -9.34
CA ARG A 190 6.52 19.58 -8.08
C ARG A 190 6.88 18.11 -7.80
N LEU A 191 5.96 17.18 -8.07
CA LEU A 191 6.23 15.75 -7.94
C LEU A 191 7.38 15.30 -8.85
N MET A 192 7.44 15.78 -10.10
CA MET A 192 8.54 15.47 -11.02
C MET A 192 9.87 16.01 -10.53
N ALA A 193 9.91 17.20 -9.95
CA ALA A 193 11.12 17.75 -9.35
C ALA A 193 11.60 16.92 -8.14
N GLU A 194 10.70 16.45 -7.31
CA GLU A 194 11.02 15.57 -6.18
C GLU A 194 11.50 14.19 -6.67
N ILE A 195 10.87 13.62 -7.73
CA ILE A 195 11.33 12.38 -8.38
C ILE A 195 12.77 12.54 -8.88
N ASP A 196 13.12 13.66 -9.52
CA ASP A 196 14.49 13.91 -10.00
C ASP A 196 15.48 13.93 -8.84
N GLN A 197 15.15 14.56 -7.70
CA GLN A 197 16.00 14.59 -6.51
C GLN A 197 16.20 13.19 -5.90
N VAL A 198 15.13 12.40 -5.76
CA VAL A 198 15.21 11.02 -5.27
C VAL A 198 16.05 10.17 -6.22
N TRP A 199 15.79 10.31 -7.52
CA TRP A 199 16.54 9.58 -8.54
C TRP A 199 18.04 9.91 -8.52
N ASP A 200 18.39 11.15 -8.27
CA ASP A 200 19.81 11.57 -8.15
C ASP A 200 20.50 10.94 -6.93
N ARG A 201 19.77 10.68 -5.85
CA ARG A 201 20.30 9.93 -4.70
C ARG A 201 20.48 8.44 -5.03
N LEU A 202 19.48 7.84 -5.70
CA LEU A 202 19.49 6.42 -6.11
C LEU A 202 20.57 6.09 -7.15
N LYS A 203 20.99 7.05 -7.98
CA LYS A 203 22.08 6.87 -8.94
C LYS A 203 23.45 6.69 -8.29
N ARG A 204 23.61 7.20 -7.08
CA ARG A 204 24.85 7.05 -6.32
C ARG A 204 24.90 5.63 -5.81
N VAL A 205 25.56 4.74 -6.56
CA VAL A 205 25.80 3.36 -6.10
C VAL A 205 26.58 3.45 -4.80
N PRO A 206 26.06 2.97 -3.67
CA PRO A 206 26.84 2.94 -2.45
C PRO A 206 28.05 2.05 -2.68
N SER A 207 29.20 2.47 -2.14
CA SER A 207 30.28 1.52 -1.89
C SER A 207 29.75 0.38 -1.04
N PRO A 208 30.18 -0.87 -1.21
CA PRO A 208 29.80 -2.00 -0.34
C PRO A 208 30.01 -1.72 1.16
N GLU A 209 30.87 -0.74 1.48
CA GLU A 209 31.17 -0.26 2.82
C GLU A 209 30.28 0.92 3.28
N ALA A 210 29.34 1.38 2.43
CA ALA A 210 28.51 2.52 2.79
C ALA A 210 27.50 2.13 3.89
N PRO A 211 27.44 2.89 4.99
CA PRO A 211 26.58 2.58 6.14
C PRO A 211 25.07 2.67 5.87
N ASN A 212 24.63 2.72 4.60
CA ASN A 212 23.31 3.22 4.20
C ASN A 212 22.55 2.37 3.18
N ALA A 213 22.68 1.03 3.17
CA ALA A 213 21.77 0.19 2.37
C ALA A 213 20.28 0.51 2.66
N ARG A 214 19.95 0.84 3.93
CA ARG A 214 18.60 1.26 4.34
C ARG A 214 18.18 2.62 3.78
N THR A 215 19.10 3.56 3.63
CA THR A 215 18.78 4.86 3.02
C THR A 215 18.42 4.72 1.55
N GLN A 216 19.02 3.77 0.83
CA GLN A 216 18.62 3.48 -0.55
C GLN A 216 17.24 2.82 -0.64
N ALA A 217 16.88 1.97 0.33
CA ALA A 217 15.54 1.42 0.41
C ALA A 217 14.51 2.51 0.65
N GLU A 218 14.79 3.44 1.56
CA GLU A 218 13.94 4.61 1.82
C GLU A 218 13.74 5.46 0.55
N ASP A 219 14.82 5.75 -0.18
CA ASP A 219 14.75 6.50 -1.44
C ASP A 219 14.00 5.73 -2.53
N ALA A 220 14.16 4.40 -2.62
CA ALA A 220 13.44 3.58 -3.60
C ALA A 220 11.93 3.56 -3.31
N SER A 221 11.54 3.45 -2.05
CA SER A 221 10.13 3.50 -1.64
C SER A 221 9.52 4.89 -1.86
N GLU A 222 10.27 5.96 -1.54
CA GLU A 222 9.85 7.33 -1.85
C GLU A 222 9.64 7.53 -3.36
N LEU A 223 10.52 6.97 -4.20
CA LEU A 223 10.37 7.03 -5.65
C LEU A 223 9.07 6.35 -6.12
N VAL A 224 8.76 5.16 -5.60
CA VAL A 224 7.51 4.45 -5.91
C VAL A 224 6.29 5.31 -5.55
N ASP A 225 6.27 5.89 -4.36
CA ASP A 225 5.18 6.73 -3.91
C ASP A 225 5.00 7.99 -4.77
N LEU A 226 6.09 8.68 -5.10
CA LEU A 226 6.05 9.87 -5.97
C LEU A 226 5.56 9.54 -7.39
N LEU A 227 5.98 8.40 -7.94
CA LEU A 227 5.50 7.93 -9.25
C LEU A 227 4.01 7.59 -9.23
N ARG A 228 3.54 6.94 -8.16
CA ARG A 228 2.11 6.65 -7.97
C ARG A 228 1.27 7.92 -7.86
N LEU A 229 1.71 8.90 -7.06
CA LEU A 229 1.09 10.21 -6.95
C LEU A 229 1.04 10.92 -8.30
N SER A 230 2.15 10.92 -9.04
CA SER A 230 2.24 11.55 -10.35
C SER A 230 1.26 10.94 -11.36
N SER A 231 1.07 9.62 -11.31
CA SER A 231 0.10 8.93 -12.17
C SER A 231 -1.35 9.34 -11.88
N GLY A 232 -1.69 9.63 -10.62
CA GLY A 232 -3.03 10.08 -10.21
C GLY A 232 -3.27 11.59 -10.40
N THR A 233 -2.20 12.39 -10.40
CA THR A 233 -2.30 13.86 -10.48
C THR A 233 -2.36 14.38 -11.92
N ALA A 234 -1.80 13.65 -12.87
CA ALA A 234 -1.98 13.94 -14.29
C ALA A 234 -3.46 13.72 -14.66
N GLY A 235 -4.19 14.78 -14.98
CA GLY A 235 -5.60 14.73 -15.38
C GLY A 235 -5.89 13.71 -16.49
N PRO A 236 -7.09 13.70 -17.13
CA PRO A 236 -7.44 12.73 -18.15
C PRO A 236 -6.48 12.86 -19.33
N VAL A 237 -5.42 12.10 -19.30
CA VAL A 237 -4.36 12.03 -20.30
C VAL A 237 -4.61 10.76 -21.13
N ASP A 238 -4.03 10.74 -22.32
CA ASP A 238 -3.96 9.61 -23.22
C ASP A 238 -3.80 8.26 -22.47
N PRO A 239 -4.61 7.25 -22.78
CA PRO A 239 -4.47 5.90 -22.22
C PRO A 239 -3.04 5.33 -22.27
N GLY A 240 -2.25 5.72 -23.28
CA GLY A 240 -0.84 5.38 -23.42
C GLY A 240 0.02 5.94 -22.28
N TYR A 241 -0.28 7.15 -21.78
CA TYR A 241 0.40 7.71 -20.61
C TYR A 241 0.23 6.83 -19.37
N HIS A 242 -1.01 6.46 -19.05
CA HIS A 242 -1.27 5.61 -17.89
C HIS A 242 -0.64 4.22 -18.01
N GLN A 243 -0.60 3.67 -19.23
CA GLN A 243 0.10 2.41 -19.46
C GLN A 243 1.61 2.55 -19.24
N GLN A 244 2.21 3.64 -19.74
CA GLN A 244 3.62 3.92 -19.53
C GLN A 244 3.95 4.18 -18.06
N MET A 245 3.09 4.92 -17.33
CA MET A 245 3.27 5.16 -15.90
C MET A 245 3.18 3.87 -15.09
N ARG A 246 2.23 2.99 -15.36
CA ARG A 246 2.17 1.65 -14.73
C ARG A 246 3.49 0.91 -14.91
N LYS A 247 4.01 0.86 -16.14
CA LYS A 247 5.31 0.21 -16.42
C LYS A 247 6.46 0.82 -15.63
N VAL A 248 6.51 2.14 -15.51
CA VAL A 248 7.53 2.84 -14.71
C VAL A 248 7.40 2.50 -13.24
N ILE A 249 6.17 2.48 -12.71
CA ILE A 249 5.88 2.12 -11.31
C ILE A 249 6.30 0.67 -11.02
N ASP A 250 5.95 -0.29 -11.88
CA ASP A 250 6.31 -1.70 -11.73
C ASP A 250 7.85 -1.90 -11.69
N LEU A 251 8.57 -1.16 -12.53
CA LEU A 251 10.04 -1.18 -12.53
C LEU A 251 10.63 -0.54 -11.26
N ALA A 252 9.98 0.49 -10.72
CA ALA A 252 10.39 1.12 -9.46
C ALA A 252 10.13 0.19 -8.27
N ILE A 253 9.01 -0.53 -8.23
CA ILE A 253 8.69 -1.56 -7.22
C ILE A 253 9.71 -2.71 -7.30
N THR A 254 10.09 -3.13 -8.52
CA THR A 254 11.13 -4.16 -8.70
C THR A 254 12.47 -3.68 -8.13
N LEU A 255 12.83 -2.42 -8.39
CA LEU A 255 14.05 -1.81 -7.83
C LEU A 255 14.02 -1.76 -6.31
N GLU A 256 12.90 -1.33 -5.73
CA GLU A 256 12.69 -1.28 -4.28
C GLU A 256 12.87 -2.67 -3.64
N SER A 257 12.19 -3.69 -4.17
CA SER A 257 12.28 -5.06 -3.66
C SER A 257 13.71 -5.60 -3.70
N GLN A 258 14.43 -5.42 -4.81
CA GLN A 258 15.81 -5.87 -4.91
C GLN A 258 16.73 -5.18 -3.91
N ILE A 259 16.54 -3.88 -3.67
CA ILE A 259 17.33 -3.14 -2.67
C ILE A 259 17.00 -3.63 -1.25
N LEU A 260 15.72 -3.86 -0.93
CA LEU A 260 15.29 -4.36 0.38
C LEU A 260 15.85 -5.76 0.66
N ASP A 261 15.91 -6.60 -0.37
CA ASP A 261 16.41 -7.97 -0.29
C ASP A 261 17.96 -8.05 -0.34
N GLY A 262 18.65 -6.90 -0.47
CA GLY A 262 20.11 -6.84 -0.60
C GLY A 262 20.66 -7.43 -1.90
N GLN A 263 19.83 -7.49 -2.95
CA GLN A 263 20.19 -8.02 -4.27
C GLN A 263 20.87 -6.95 -5.14
N ASP A 264 21.56 -7.39 -6.20
CA ASP A 264 22.07 -6.45 -7.20
C ASP A 264 20.94 -5.80 -7.99
N ALA A 265 20.78 -4.51 -7.82
CA ALA A 265 19.73 -3.71 -8.43
C ALA A 265 20.20 -2.91 -9.67
N ALA A 266 21.38 -3.18 -10.20
CA ALA A 266 21.97 -2.42 -11.33
C ALA A 266 21.10 -2.53 -12.60
N GLU A 267 20.63 -3.73 -12.91
CA GLU A 267 19.78 -3.97 -14.08
C GLU A 267 18.40 -3.28 -13.93
N ALA A 268 17.78 -3.37 -12.74
CA ALA A 268 16.51 -2.71 -12.45
C ALA A 268 16.63 -1.19 -12.58
N ARG A 269 17.71 -0.59 -12.06
CA ARG A 269 18.01 0.85 -12.25
C ARG A 269 18.13 1.22 -13.74
N SER A 270 18.83 0.41 -14.51
CA SER A 270 19.00 0.65 -15.96
C SER A 270 17.67 0.62 -16.70
N LYS A 271 16.85 -0.39 -16.45
CA LYS A 271 15.50 -0.54 -17.04
C LYS A 271 14.59 0.60 -16.65
N LEU A 272 14.56 0.98 -15.38
CA LEU A 272 13.76 2.10 -14.89
C LEU A 272 14.16 3.41 -15.56
N ARG A 273 15.47 3.72 -15.62
CA ARG A 273 15.98 4.90 -16.33
C ARG A 273 15.57 4.95 -17.80
N ALA A 274 15.64 3.81 -18.49
CA ALA A 274 15.24 3.73 -19.89
C ALA A 274 13.74 4.00 -20.05
N SER A 275 12.91 3.48 -19.14
CA SER A 275 11.47 3.67 -19.14
C SER A 275 11.07 5.13 -18.83
N CYS A 276 11.73 5.79 -17.87
CA CYS A 276 11.53 7.23 -17.61
C CYS A 276 11.85 8.08 -18.84
N ARG A 277 12.97 7.81 -19.51
CA ARG A 277 13.34 8.51 -20.76
C ARG A 277 12.32 8.28 -21.88
N ALA A 278 11.77 7.08 -21.99
CA ALA A 278 10.74 6.79 -22.98
C ALA A 278 9.45 7.56 -22.69
N CYS A 279 9.03 7.64 -21.43
CA CYS A 279 7.89 8.41 -20.98
C CYS A 279 8.07 9.90 -21.30
N HIS A 280 9.21 10.49 -20.93
CA HIS A 280 9.48 11.90 -21.18
C HIS A 280 9.55 12.23 -22.67
N ARG A 281 10.05 11.35 -23.54
CA ARG A 281 10.01 11.57 -24.98
C ARG A 281 8.62 11.58 -25.59
N ALA A 282 7.69 10.84 -24.99
CA ALA A 282 6.34 10.70 -25.52
C ALA A 282 5.36 11.73 -24.94
N TYR A 283 5.57 12.19 -23.69
CA TYR A 283 4.57 12.91 -22.90
C TYR A 283 5.08 14.19 -22.21
N ARG A 284 6.36 14.55 -22.36
CA ARG A 284 6.91 15.80 -21.86
C ARG A 284 7.06 16.77 -23.03
N ASP A 285 6.26 17.83 -23.07
CA ASP A 285 6.40 18.96 -23.97
C ASP A 285 7.52 19.91 -23.52
#